data_dd776ca95c74a2ab58aba965f4f440de
#
_entry.id   dd776ca95c74a2ab58aba965f4f440de
#
_cell.length_a   1.000
_cell.length_b   1.000
_cell.length_c   1.000
_cell.angle_alpha   90.00
_cell.angle_beta   90.00
_cell.angle_gamma   90.00
#
_symmetry.space_group_name_H-M   'P 1'
#
loop_
_entity.id
_entity.type
_entity.pdbx_description
1 polymer ?
#
loop_
_entity_poly.entity_id
_entity_poly.type
_entity_poly.pdbx_seq_one_letter_code
_entity_poly.pdbx_strand_id
1 'polypeptide(L)'
;MKILVLNCGSSSVKYKLIDTTSDQTLAEGGVEKIGLHDGFLKYKQPDGSKAITELGHIDHKQAIEAILANLTDPATGCIKSFDEIDAVGHRVVHGAEKFSKSVLITDEVIRQVKDCYDLAPLHNPANITGIEAISALMPSVPQVGVFDTAFHQTMPAKSYMYALPYKFYKEDGVRRYGFHGTSHRYVSARAAEFLGLDLADCKMVTCHVGNGGSITAVLNGKSVDTSMGLTPTEGLMMGTRVGDVDPGAITFLMHKHNLTVDQLQNIINKESGVMGVSGLSSDMREIESAVKEGNEMATLALDMYEQRITKYIGAYAAEMGGLDVIVFTGGVGENQTGVRENVCAPLKFMGVEIDKEINDRTRGTETLISTEASRVKVVVIPTDEELMIARDTEEIVSKKA
;
A
#
# COMPACT_ATOMS: atom_id res chain seq x y z
N MET A 1 12.34 -6.91 20.19
CA MET A 1 11.21 -7.88 20.23
C MET A 1 11.13 -8.64 18.92
N LYS A 2 10.70 -9.91 18.97
CA LYS A 2 10.38 -10.66 17.74
C LYS A 2 8.90 -10.49 17.42
N ILE A 3 8.60 -9.74 16.39
CA ILE A 3 7.23 -9.40 15.97
C ILE A 3 6.87 -10.17 14.71
N LEU A 4 5.80 -10.95 14.77
CA LEU A 4 5.21 -11.57 13.58
C LEU A 4 4.25 -10.58 12.93
N VAL A 5 4.54 -10.17 11.70
CA VAL A 5 3.67 -9.30 10.91
C VAL A 5 2.87 -10.14 9.93
N LEU A 6 1.55 -9.96 9.92
CA LEU A 6 0.62 -10.67 9.05
C LEU A 6 -0.18 -9.70 8.18
N ASN A 7 -0.31 -10.06 6.90
CA ASN A 7 -1.19 -9.41 5.95
C ASN A 7 -2.10 -10.46 5.31
N CYS A 8 -3.32 -10.58 5.85
CA CYS A 8 -4.31 -11.55 5.44
C CYS A 8 -5.22 -10.97 4.36
N GLY A 9 -5.06 -11.43 3.13
CA GLY A 9 -5.95 -11.14 2.01
C GLY A 9 -7.01 -12.23 1.83
N SER A 10 -7.93 -12.05 0.87
CA SER A 10 -9.02 -13.01 0.60
C SER A 10 -8.54 -14.40 0.17
N SER A 11 -7.41 -14.49 -0.52
CA SER A 11 -6.85 -15.75 -1.04
C SER A 11 -5.38 -15.95 -0.71
N SER A 12 -4.80 -15.13 0.17
CA SER A 12 -3.40 -15.24 0.56
C SER A 12 -3.13 -14.69 1.96
N VAL A 13 -2.09 -15.21 2.61
CA VAL A 13 -1.55 -14.66 3.86
C VAL A 13 -0.06 -14.45 3.66
N LYS A 14 0.40 -13.20 3.74
CA LYS A 14 1.83 -12.86 3.73
C LYS A 14 2.31 -12.64 5.15
N TYR A 15 3.57 -12.99 5.42
CA TYR A 15 4.16 -12.80 6.74
C TYR A 15 5.62 -12.36 6.68
N LYS A 16 6.03 -11.65 7.71
CA LYS A 16 7.43 -11.45 8.11
C LYS A 16 7.58 -11.62 9.61
N LEU A 17 8.63 -12.29 10.05
CA LEU A 17 9.07 -12.25 11.44
C LEU A 17 10.26 -11.29 11.53
N ILE A 18 10.11 -10.23 12.31
CA ILE A 18 11.08 -9.14 12.42
C ILE A 18 11.60 -9.05 13.85
N ASP A 19 12.91 -8.97 14.00
CA ASP A 19 13.54 -8.56 15.27
C ASP A 19 13.71 -7.04 15.26
N THR A 20 12.85 -6.34 16.01
CA THR A 20 12.84 -4.88 16.10
C THR A 20 14.06 -4.29 16.82
N THR A 21 14.84 -5.11 17.55
CA THR A 21 16.09 -4.65 18.18
C THR A 21 17.18 -4.36 17.16
N SER A 22 17.16 -5.09 16.05
CA SER A 22 18.15 -4.97 14.96
C SER A 22 17.53 -4.56 13.62
N ASP A 23 16.21 -4.39 13.57
CA ASP A 23 15.41 -4.20 12.35
C ASP A 23 15.61 -5.31 11.29
N GLN A 24 15.99 -6.51 11.75
CA GLN A 24 16.27 -7.63 10.86
C GLN A 24 15.02 -8.48 10.59
N THR A 25 14.78 -8.79 9.33
CA THR A 25 13.83 -9.81 8.93
C THR A 25 14.44 -11.19 9.18
N LEU A 26 13.87 -11.95 10.14
CA LEU A 26 14.30 -13.30 10.49
C LEU A 26 13.70 -14.35 9.54
N ALA A 27 12.48 -14.13 9.08
CA ALA A 27 11.80 -14.97 8.09
C ALA A 27 10.77 -14.16 7.31
N GLU A 28 10.56 -14.53 6.05
CA GLU A 28 9.53 -13.94 5.18
C GLU A 28 8.94 -14.98 4.24
N GLY A 29 7.66 -14.82 3.93
CA GLY A 29 6.97 -15.71 3.01
C GLY A 29 5.49 -15.42 2.89
N GLY A 30 4.76 -16.39 2.35
CA GLY A 30 3.31 -16.29 2.26
C GLY A 30 2.67 -17.57 1.76
N VAL A 31 1.44 -17.76 2.16
CA VAL A 31 0.55 -18.79 1.64
C VAL A 31 -0.31 -18.17 0.55
N GLU A 32 -0.36 -18.82 -0.58
CA GLU A 32 -1.10 -18.36 -1.76
C GLU A 32 -2.19 -19.38 -2.11
N LYS A 33 -3.22 -18.92 -2.85
CA LYS A 33 -4.33 -19.72 -3.35
C LYS A 33 -5.16 -20.38 -2.24
N ILE A 34 -5.34 -19.71 -1.12
CA ILE A 34 -6.21 -20.14 -0.02
C ILE A 34 -7.65 -20.30 -0.54
N GLY A 35 -8.30 -21.42 -0.19
CA GLY A 35 -9.64 -21.77 -0.68
C GLY A 35 -9.67 -22.46 -2.04
N LEU A 36 -8.52 -22.61 -2.72
CA LEU A 36 -8.37 -23.37 -3.95
C LEU A 36 -7.74 -24.74 -3.68
N HIS A 37 -7.70 -25.61 -4.71
CA HIS A 37 -7.18 -26.98 -4.55
C HIS A 37 -5.65 -27.08 -4.53
N ASP A 38 -4.96 -26.04 -4.96
CA ASP A 38 -3.51 -25.98 -5.19
C ASP A 38 -2.84 -24.88 -4.35
N GLY A 39 -3.29 -24.70 -3.10
CA GLY A 39 -2.67 -23.80 -2.14
C GLY A 39 -1.23 -24.21 -1.81
N PHE A 40 -0.35 -23.26 -1.63
CA PHE A 40 1.05 -23.50 -1.32
C PHE A 40 1.64 -22.42 -0.42
N LEU A 41 2.63 -22.79 0.41
CA LEU A 41 3.49 -21.89 1.16
C LEU A 41 4.77 -21.63 0.36
N LYS A 42 5.06 -20.36 0.14
CA LYS A 42 6.32 -19.88 -0.44
C LYS A 42 7.08 -19.11 0.63
N TYR A 43 8.33 -19.44 0.86
CA TYR A 43 9.15 -18.80 1.88
C TYR A 43 10.61 -18.70 1.44
N LYS A 44 11.33 -17.79 2.08
CA LYS A 44 12.75 -17.59 1.88
C LYS A 44 13.51 -18.40 2.94
N GLN A 45 14.44 -19.22 2.50
CA GLN A 45 15.29 -20.02 3.38
C GLN A 45 16.44 -19.16 3.95
N PRO A 46 17.11 -19.63 5.02
CA PRO A 46 18.25 -18.91 5.61
C PRO A 46 19.41 -18.63 4.65
N ASP A 47 19.59 -19.45 3.62
CA ASP A 47 20.59 -19.26 2.55
C ASP A 47 20.16 -18.26 1.47
N GLY A 48 18.95 -17.69 1.60
CA GLY A 48 18.36 -16.73 0.64
C GLY A 48 17.62 -17.38 -0.53
N SER A 49 17.66 -18.71 -0.69
CA SER A 49 16.89 -19.43 -1.70
C SER A 49 15.39 -19.40 -1.38
N LYS A 50 14.56 -19.53 -2.41
CA LYS A 50 13.10 -19.64 -2.25
C LYS A 50 12.69 -21.08 -2.29
N ALA A 51 11.85 -21.49 -1.33
CA ALA A 51 11.25 -22.80 -1.28
C ALA A 51 9.73 -22.71 -1.37
N ILE A 52 9.11 -23.77 -1.85
CA ILE A 52 7.65 -23.92 -1.98
C ILE A 52 7.26 -25.25 -1.36
N THR A 53 6.24 -25.21 -0.49
CA THR A 53 5.60 -26.38 0.09
C THR A 53 4.14 -26.41 -0.36
N GLU A 54 3.75 -27.48 -1.04
CA GLU A 54 2.34 -27.68 -1.43
C GLU A 54 1.49 -27.99 -0.20
N LEU A 55 0.34 -27.34 -0.09
CA LEU A 55 -0.58 -27.49 1.03
C LEU A 55 -1.94 -28.05 0.62
N GLY A 56 -2.26 -28.01 -0.69
CA GLY A 56 -3.55 -28.43 -1.21
C GLY A 56 -4.69 -27.47 -0.86
N HIS A 57 -5.87 -28.01 -0.56
CA HIS A 57 -7.03 -27.19 -0.18
C HIS A 57 -6.94 -26.83 1.30
N ILE A 58 -6.79 -25.54 1.59
CA ILE A 58 -6.62 -25.00 2.95
C ILE A 58 -7.46 -23.73 3.16
N ASP A 59 -7.82 -23.48 4.40
CA ASP A 59 -8.39 -22.22 4.86
C ASP A 59 -7.33 -21.29 5.46
N HIS A 60 -7.75 -20.09 5.89
CA HIS A 60 -6.85 -19.09 6.49
C HIS A 60 -6.22 -19.57 7.81
N LYS A 61 -6.95 -20.33 8.63
CA LYS A 61 -6.42 -20.87 9.88
C LYS A 61 -5.30 -21.88 9.58
N GLN A 62 -5.54 -22.81 8.69
CA GLN A 62 -4.55 -23.79 8.24
C GLN A 62 -3.34 -23.12 7.57
N ALA A 63 -3.56 -22.01 6.85
CA ALA A 63 -2.48 -21.23 6.27
C ALA A 63 -1.57 -20.63 7.37
N ILE A 64 -2.15 -20.09 8.44
CA ILE A 64 -1.39 -19.56 9.58
C ILE A 64 -0.68 -20.69 10.34
N GLU A 65 -1.34 -21.83 10.54
CA GLU A 65 -0.71 -23.02 11.12
C GLU A 65 0.53 -23.48 10.31
N ALA A 66 0.43 -23.47 8.97
CA ALA A 66 1.56 -23.80 8.09
C ALA A 66 2.70 -22.77 8.20
N ILE A 67 2.39 -21.48 8.33
CA ILE A 67 3.39 -20.43 8.57
C ILE A 67 4.10 -20.65 9.90
N LEU A 68 3.36 -20.87 10.98
CA LEU A 68 3.92 -21.11 12.31
C LEU A 68 4.78 -22.37 12.34
N ALA A 69 4.32 -23.45 11.69
CA ALA A 69 5.10 -24.69 11.56
C ALA A 69 6.42 -24.46 10.78
N ASN A 70 6.40 -23.66 9.72
CA ASN A 70 7.61 -23.30 8.98
C ASN A 70 8.59 -22.48 9.82
N LEU A 71 8.10 -21.53 10.65
CA LEU A 71 8.94 -20.71 11.52
C LEU A 71 9.67 -21.55 12.59
N THR A 72 9.08 -22.66 13.03
CA THR A 72 9.64 -23.56 14.07
C THR A 72 10.23 -24.85 13.52
N ASP A 73 10.31 -25.02 12.20
CA ASP A 73 10.89 -26.20 11.56
C ASP A 73 12.35 -26.36 11.97
N PRO A 74 12.79 -27.57 12.45
CA PRO A 74 14.17 -27.77 12.92
C PRO A 74 15.25 -27.56 11.85
N ALA A 75 14.93 -27.66 10.56
CA ALA A 75 15.88 -27.52 9.46
C ALA A 75 15.88 -26.13 8.83
N THR A 76 14.72 -25.49 8.75
CA THR A 76 14.53 -24.24 8.00
C THR A 76 13.96 -23.09 8.85
N GLY A 77 13.49 -23.37 10.06
CA GLY A 77 12.88 -22.37 10.94
C GLY A 77 13.93 -21.45 11.57
N CYS A 78 13.46 -20.31 12.08
CA CYS A 78 14.28 -19.27 12.69
C CYS A 78 14.02 -19.10 14.21
N ILE A 79 13.03 -19.80 14.76
CA ILE A 79 12.69 -19.84 16.20
C ILE A 79 12.48 -21.29 16.64
N LYS A 80 12.61 -21.54 17.94
CA LYS A 80 12.47 -22.90 18.51
C LYS A 80 11.05 -23.20 18.97
N SER A 81 10.31 -22.19 19.39
CA SER A 81 8.91 -22.29 19.82
C SER A 81 8.16 -20.99 19.55
N PHE A 82 6.84 -21.05 19.59
CA PHE A 82 5.97 -19.87 19.44
C PHE A 82 6.11 -18.87 20.59
N ASP A 83 6.63 -19.31 21.76
CA ASP A 83 6.88 -18.43 22.91
C ASP A 83 7.97 -17.38 22.62
N GLU A 84 8.73 -17.56 21.56
CA GLU A 84 9.69 -16.54 21.10
C GLU A 84 9.06 -15.40 20.30
N ILE A 85 7.77 -15.51 19.94
CA ILE A 85 7.02 -14.43 19.29
C ILE A 85 6.42 -13.56 20.40
N ASP A 86 6.98 -12.36 20.55
CA ASP A 86 6.57 -11.41 21.61
C ASP A 86 5.22 -10.75 21.31
N ALA A 87 4.89 -10.51 20.05
CA ALA A 87 3.61 -9.94 19.62
C ALA A 87 3.33 -10.18 18.14
N VAL A 88 2.08 -9.96 17.73
CA VAL A 88 1.65 -10.05 16.32
C VAL A 88 1.07 -8.72 15.85
N GLY A 89 1.60 -8.19 14.76
CA GLY A 89 1.08 -7.02 14.06
C GLY A 89 0.25 -7.44 12.84
N HIS A 90 -0.97 -6.93 12.75
CA HIS A 90 -1.86 -7.19 11.63
C HIS A 90 -2.05 -5.95 10.78
N ARG A 91 -1.84 -6.06 9.46
CA ARG A 91 -2.34 -5.07 8.54
C ARG A 91 -3.86 -5.22 8.44
N VAL A 92 -4.58 -4.13 8.69
CA VAL A 92 -6.04 -4.02 8.52
C VAL A 92 -6.33 -2.96 7.48
N VAL A 93 -7.11 -3.30 6.45
CA VAL A 93 -7.25 -2.39 5.29
C VAL A 93 -8.07 -1.17 5.64
N HIS A 94 -9.19 -1.31 6.37
CA HIS A 94 -10.09 -0.18 6.60
C HIS A 94 -10.50 -0.05 8.07
N GLY A 95 -10.23 1.12 8.63
CA GLY A 95 -10.59 1.48 10.00
C GLY A 95 -11.73 2.50 10.11
N ALA A 96 -12.32 2.93 8.98
CA ALA A 96 -13.27 4.05 8.91
C ALA A 96 -12.76 5.29 9.66
N GLU A 97 -13.64 6.05 10.29
CA GLU A 97 -13.27 7.17 11.18
C GLU A 97 -12.97 6.73 12.63
N LYS A 98 -13.09 5.42 12.92
CA LYS A 98 -12.91 4.87 14.27
C LYS A 98 -11.44 4.74 14.67
N PHE A 99 -10.55 4.54 13.69
CA PHE A 99 -9.13 4.29 13.94
C PHE A 99 -8.24 5.31 13.22
N SER A 100 -7.67 6.22 13.99
CA SER A 100 -6.69 7.23 13.53
C SER A 100 -5.23 6.86 13.84
N LYS A 101 -5.01 5.68 14.45
CA LYS A 101 -3.71 5.14 14.82
C LYS A 101 -3.80 3.63 14.99
N SER A 102 -2.66 2.98 15.08
CA SER A 102 -2.55 1.56 15.44
C SER A 102 -3.06 1.31 16.85
N VAL A 103 -3.70 0.17 17.07
CA VAL A 103 -4.35 -0.16 18.36
C VAL A 103 -4.11 -1.60 18.77
N LEU A 104 -4.07 -1.86 20.07
CA LEU A 104 -4.11 -3.22 20.59
C LEU A 104 -5.45 -3.86 20.27
N ILE A 105 -5.44 -5.08 19.73
CA ILE A 105 -6.65 -5.83 19.41
C ILE A 105 -7.33 -6.28 20.70
N THR A 106 -8.61 -5.94 20.81
CA THR A 106 -9.54 -6.37 21.86
C THR A 106 -10.84 -6.80 21.22
N ASP A 107 -11.74 -7.44 21.96
CA ASP A 107 -13.08 -7.81 21.45
C ASP A 107 -13.85 -6.57 20.94
N GLU A 108 -13.65 -5.42 21.58
CA GLU A 108 -14.24 -4.14 21.12
C GLU A 108 -13.69 -3.71 19.77
N VAL A 109 -12.36 -3.77 19.59
CA VAL A 109 -11.70 -3.44 18.31
C VAL A 109 -12.19 -4.37 17.21
N ILE A 110 -12.29 -5.68 17.49
CA ILE A 110 -12.82 -6.65 16.52
C ILE A 110 -14.25 -6.29 16.10
N ARG A 111 -15.13 -5.95 17.06
CA ARG A 111 -16.50 -5.49 16.73
C ARG A 111 -16.49 -4.27 15.85
N GLN A 112 -15.69 -3.25 16.20
CA GLN A 112 -15.59 -2.01 15.44
C GLN A 112 -15.05 -2.22 14.01
N VAL A 113 -14.11 -3.15 13.81
CA VAL A 113 -13.62 -3.51 12.47
C VAL A 113 -14.70 -4.26 11.68
N LYS A 114 -15.49 -5.13 12.34
CA LYS A 114 -16.64 -5.80 11.71
C LYS A 114 -17.72 -4.79 11.25
N ASP A 115 -17.95 -3.71 11.99
CA ASP A 115 -18.85 -2.63 11.56
C ASP A 115 -18.36 -1.89 10.30
N CYS A 116 -17.08 -2.04 9.92
CA CYS A 116 -16.50 -1.45 8.71
C CYS A 116 -16.56 -2.39 7.49
N TYR A 117 -17.22 -3.54 7.57
CA TYR A 117 -17.23 -4.54 6.48
C TYR A 117 -17.84 -3.98 5.19
N ASP A 118 -18.87 -3.15 5.29
CA ASP A 118 -19.50 -2.54 4.12
C ASP A 118 -18.56 -1.61 3.34
N LEU A 119 -17.58 -1.02 4.02
CA LEU A 119 -16.55 -0.16 3.40
C LEU A 119 -15.41 -0.96 2.76
N ALA A 120 -15.12 -2.18 3.24
CA ALA A 120 -14.06 -3.04 2.73
C ALA A 120 -14.47 -4.53 2.72
N PRO A 121 -15.52 -4.91 1.98
CA PRO A 121 -16.12 -6.25 2.05
C PRO A 121 -15.19 -7.37 1.56
N LEU A 122 -14.21 -7.03 0.73
CA LEU A 122 -13.24 -7.98 0.19
C LEU A 122 -11.98 -8.15 1.08
N HIS A 123 -11.75 -7.27 2.05
CA HIS A 123 -10.50 -7.20 2.81
C HIS A 123 -10.71 -7.40 4.31
N ASN A 124 -11.55 -6.60 4.95
CA ASN A 124 -11.72 -6.64 6.40
C ASN A 124 -12.16 -8.01 6.94
N PRO A 125 -13.06 -8.79 6.29
CA PRO A 125 -13.38 -10.14 6.74
C PRO A 125 -12.15 -11.05 6.81
N ALA A 126 -11.27 -11.02 5.80
CA ALA A 126 -10.04 -11.82 5.78
C ALA A 126 -9.06 -11.36 6.87
N ASN A 127 -8.95 -10.04 7.12
CA ASN A 127 -8.12 -9.51 8.19
C ASN A 127 -8.59 -10.02 9.55
N ILE A 128 -9.90 -9.99 9.83
CA ILE A 128 -10.47 -10.52 11.08
C ILE A 128 -10.26 -12.03 11.22
N THR A 129 -10.44 -12.79 10.13
CA THR A 129 -10.14 -14.23 10.15
C THR A 129 -8.70 -14.52 10.58
N GLY A 130 -7.72 -13.72 10.10
CA GLY A 130 -6.34 -13.81 10.53
C GLY A 130 -6.14 -13.52 12.02
N ILE A 131 -6.78 -12.49 12.54
CA ILE A 131 -6.73 -12.12 13.96
C ILE A 131 -7.34 -13.23 14.83
N GLU A 132 -8.51 -13.73 14.45
CA GLU A 132 -9.21 -14.81 15.17
C GLU A 132 -8.40 -16.12 15.14
N ALA A 133 -7.72 -16.43 14.03
CA ALA A 133 -6.84 -17.60 13.93
C ALA A 133 -5.66 -17.50 14.89
N ILE A 134 -4.99 -16.33 14.97
CA ILE A 134 -3.91 -16.11 15.95
C ILE A 134 -4.45 -16.19 17.37
N SER A 135 -5.61 -15.63 17.67
CA SER A 135 -6.22 -15.73 19.00
C SER A 135 -6.48 -17.18 19.44
N ALA A 136 -6.82 -18.06 18.48
CA ALA A 136 -7.03 -19.47 18.74
C ALA A 136 -5.73 -20.27 18.91
N LEU A 137 -4.68 -19.95 18.14
CA LEU A 137 -3.41 -20.67 18.11
C LEU A 137 -2.44 -20.19 19.19
N MET A 138 -2.46 -18.89 19.51
CA MET A 138 -1.55 -18.20 20.44
C MET A 138 -2.34 -17.26 21.36
N PRO A 139 -3.20 -17.77 22.25
CA PRO A 139 -4.18 -16.96 22.99
C PRO A 139 -3.55 -15.94 23.96
N SER A 140 -2.32 -16.12 24.37
CA SER A 140 -1.60 -15.22 25.28
C SER A 140 -0.81 -14.13 24.56
N VAL A 141 -0.62 -14.24 23.25
CA VAL A 141 0.20 -13.30 22.50
C VAL A 141 -0.58 -12.00 22.25
N PRO A 142 -0.01 -10.82 22.56
CA PRO A 142 -0.66 -9.55 22.25
C PRO A 142 -0.68 -9.32 20.73
N GLN A 143 -1.79 -8.77 20.26
CA GLN A 143 -2.01 -8.50 18.83
C GLN A 143 -2.32 -7.02 18.62
N VAL A 144 -1.79 -6.42 17.56
CA VAL A 144 -1.98 -5.02 17.21
C VAL A 144 -2.52 -4.90 15.78
N GLY A 145 -3.55 -4.07 15.60
CA GLY A 145 -4.09 -3.70 14.29
C GLY A 145 -3.48 -2.40 13.78
N VAL A 146 -2.91 -2.42 12.58
CA VAL A 146 -2.36 -1.27 11.88
C VAL A 146 -3.19 -1.02 10.62
N PHE A 147 -3.79 0.16 10.53
CA PHE A 147 -4.81 0.45 9.52
C PHE A 147 -4.24 1.26 8.36
N ASP A 148 -4.49 0.82 7.12
CA ASP A 148 -4.08 1.54 5.91
C ASP A 148 -4.68 2.94 5.82
N THR A 149 -5.85 3.15 6.41
CA THR A 149 -6.57 4.43 6.41
C THR A 149 -6.15 5.38 7.54
N ALA A 150 -5.44 4.91 8.56
CA ALA A 150 -5.19 5.68 9.79
C ALA A 150 -4.35 6.94 9.56
N PHE A 151 -3.31 6.86 8.73
CA PHE A 151 -2.45 8.02 8.43
C PHE A 151 -3.23 9.18 7.79
N HIS A 152 -4.26 8.86 7.00
CA HIS A 152 -5.08 9.85 6.29
C HIS A 152 -6.19 10.47 7.15
N GLN A 153 -6.37 10.04 8.40
CA GLN A 153 -7.38 10.60 9.30
C GLN A 153 -7.06 12.05 9.74
N THR A 154 -5.88 12.56 9.41
CA THR A 154 -5.50 13.96 9.62
C THR A 154 -5.97 14.90 8.51
N MET A 155 -6.56 14.37 7.42
CA MET A 155 -7.12 15.22 6.35
C MET A 155 -8.22 16.14 6.88
N PRO A 156 -8.24 17.41 6.47
CA PRO A 156 -9.34 18.34 6.81
C PRO A 156 -10.61 17.98 6.03
N ALA A 157 -11.75 18.39 6.54
CA ALA A 157 -13.05 18.08 5.93
C ALA A 157 -13.16 18.50 4.45
N LYS A 158 -12.57 19.63 4.08
CA LYS A 158 -12.54 20.10 2.68
C LYS A 158 -11.83 19.15 1.72
N SER A 159 -10.91 18.31 2.21
CA SER A 159 -10.17 17.33 1.40
C SER A 159 -10.86 15.95 1.39
N TYR A 160 -11.47 15.54 2.50
CA TYR A 160 -12.10 14.23 2.54
C TYR A 160 -13.56 14.19 2.11
N MET A 161 -14.28 15.33 2.12
CA MET A 161 -15.68 15.35 1.75
C MET A 161 -15.88 15.29 0.24
N TYR A 162 -16.78 14.42 -0.21
CA TYR A 162 -17.28 14.48 -1.57
C TYR A 162 -18.38 15.52 -1.72
N ALA A 163 -18.49 16.15 -2.88
CA ALA A 163 -19.57 17.09 -3.22
C ALA A 163 -20.89 16.36 -3.51
N LEU A 164 -21.24 15.42 -2.64
CA LEU A 164 -22.50 14.68 -2.62
C LEU A 164 -23.41 15.23 -1.55
N PRO A 165 -24.72 14.94 -1.56
CA PRO A 165 -25.62 15.31 -0.45
C PRO A 165 -25.03 14.86 0.90
N TYR A 166 -24.91 15.82 1.83
CA TYR A 166 -24.23 15.63 3.13
C TYR A 166 -24.74 14.43 3.94
N LYS A 167 -26.02 14.04 3.73
CA LYS A 167 -26.60 12.89 4.40
C LYS A 167 -25.83 11.59 4.16
N PHE A 168 -25.26 11.37 2.97
CA PHE A 168 -24.49 10.17 2.66
C PHE A 168 -23.17 10.07 3.43
N TYR A 169 -22.56 11.22 3.74
CA TYR A 169 -21.46 11.22 4.70
C TYR A 169 -21.97 10.91 6.11
N LYS A 170 -23.02 11.59 6.54
CA LYS A 170 -23.53 11.53 7.91
C LYS A 170 -24.08 10.14 8.28
N GLU A 171 -24.78 9.49 7.36
CA GLU A 171 -25.50 8.24 7.58
C GLU A 171 -24.68 7.01 7.17
N ASP A 172 -23.95 7.12 6.05
CA ASP A 172 -23.29 5.99 5.40
C ASP A 172 -21.74 6.08 5.46
N GLY A 173 -21.18 7.15 6.00
CA GLY A 173 -19.74 7.35 6.08
C GLY A 173 -19.05 7.56 4.71
N VAL A 174 -19.82 8.01 3.69
CA VAL A 174 -19.31 8.22 2.33
C VAL A 174 -18.40 9.45 2.28
N ARG A 175 -17.12 9.19 2.30
CA ARG A 175 -16.03 10.19 2.23
C ARG A 175 -14.76 9.55 1.64
N ARG A 176 -13.77 10.40 1.34
CA ARG A 176 -12.40 9.91 1.07
C ARG A 176 -11.77 9.41 2.37
N TYR A 177 -11.22 8.20 2.35
CA TYR A 177 -10.41 7.63 3.43
C TYR A 177 -8.95 7.55 3.05
N GLY A 178 -8.65 7.11 1.82
CA GLY A 178 -7.30 6.85 1.36
C GLY A 178 -6.74 5.52 1.89
N PHE A 179 -5.71 5.04 1.23
CA PHE A 179 -5.06 3.75 1.52
C PHE A 179 -3.54 3.90 1.40
N HIS A 180 -2.79 2.82 1.56
CA HIS A 180 -1.32 2.84 1.64
C HIS A 180 -0.78 3.77 2.74
N GLY A 181 -1.60 4.08 3.74
CA GLY A 181 -1.23 5.05 4.78
C GLY A 181 0.03 4.66 5.56
N THR A 182 0.22 3.37 5.81
CA THR A 182 1.44 2.85 6.45
C THR A 182 2.68 3.14 5.61
N SER A 183 2.60 2.93 4.28
CA SER A 183 3.68 3.24 3.36
C SER A 183 3.96 4.75 3.29
N HIS A 184 2.92 5.58 3.09
CA HIS A 184 3.08 7.04 3.02
C HIS A 184 3.68 7.62 4.30
N ARG A 185 3.27 7.11 5.46
CA ARG A 185 3.83 7.49 6.77
C ARG A 185 5.30 7.09 6.88
N TYR A 186 5.64 5.86 6.51
CA TYR A 186 7.00 5.36 6.55
C TYR A 186 7.92 6.18 5.64
N VAL A 187 7.59 6.30 4.35
CA VAL A 187 8.48 6.92 3.38
C VAL A 187 8.63 8.43 3.58
N SER A 188 7.61 9.12 4.10
CA SER A 188 7.72 10.55 4.42
C SER A 188 8.67 10.79 5.59
N ALA A 189 8.57 10.00 6.66
CA ALA A 189 9.48 10.07 7.80
C ALA A 189 10.92 9.70 7.38
N ARG A 190 11.08 8.62 6.64
CA ARG A 190 12.39 8.16 6.17
C ARG A 190 13.05 9.13 5.19
N ALA A 191 12.27 9.75 4.30
CA ALA A 191 12.79 10.78 3.39
C ALA A 191 13.31 12.01 4.14
N ALA A 192 12.58 12.47 5.16
CA ALA A 192 13.04 13.58 5.99
C ALA A 192 14.36 13.24 6.72
N GLU A 193 14.44 12.06 7.33
CA GLU A 193 15.66 11.57 7.97
C GLU A 193 16.81 11.46 6.96
N PHE A 194 16.59 10.84 5.80
CA PHE A 194 17.60 10.66 4.75
C PHE A 194 18.16 11.99 4.21
N LEU A 195 17.28 13.01 4.11
CA LEU A 195 17.66 14.34 3.63
C LEU A 195 18.15 15.29 4.73
N GLY A 196 18.06 14.88 6.01
CA GLY A 196 18.38 15.74 7.16
C GLY A 196 17.40 16.89 7.34
N LEU A 197 16.12 16.71 6.99
CA LEU A 197 15.06 17.71 7.10
C LEU A 197 14.22 17.48 8.35
N ASP A 198 13.64 18.58 8.88
CA ASP A 198 12.60 18.48 9.90
C ASP A 198 11.26 18.16 9.23
N LEU A 199 10.75 16.95 9.48
CA LEU A 199 9.44 16.52 8.97
C LEU A 199 8.30 17.47 9.42
N ALA A 200 8.43 18.10 10.59
CA ALA A 200 7.43 19.02 11.12
C ALA A 200 7.39 20.39 10.40
N ASP A 201 8.37 20.66 9.52
CA ASP A 201 8.43 21.87 8.69
C ASP A 201 8.72 21.51 7.22
N CYS A 202 7.98 20.55 6.67
CA CYS A 202 8.23 20.04 5.34
C CYS A 202 6.94 19.80 4.55
N LYS A 203 6.99 20.13 3.26
CA LYS A 203 5.94 19.90 2.27
C LYS A 203 6.37 18.80 1.32
N MET A 204 5.81 17.61 1.49
CA MET A 204 6.16 16.45 0.68
C MET A 204 4.97 15.96 -0.14
N VAL A 205 5.27 15.45 -1.33
CA VAL A 205 4.35 14.58 -2.08
C VAL A 205 4.98 13.21 -2.14
N THR A 206 4.29 12.21 -1.59
CA THR A 206 4.73 10.82 -1.61
C THR A 206 3.97 10.05 -2.68
N CYS A 207 4.69 9.38 -3.57
CA CYS A 207 4.17 8.65 -4.72
C CYS A 207 4.40 7.16 -4.50
N HIS A 208 3.41 6.47 -3.93
CA HIS A 208 3.41 5.01 -3.83
C HIS A 208 2.82 4.46 -5.11
N VAL A 209 3.65 4.02 -6.03
CA VAL A 209 3.23 3.57 -7.36
C VAL A 209 3.73 2.16 -7.66
N GLY A 210 2.79 1.29 -7.94
CA GLY A 210 2.95 -0.11 -8.26
C GLY A 210 1.79 -0.60 -9.11
N ASN A 211 1.35 -1.84 -8.95
CA ASN A 211 0.13 -2.33 -9.60
C ASN A 211 -1.12 -1.60 -9.06
N GLY A 212 -1.19 -1.35 -7.74
CA GLY A 212 -2.00 -0.28 -7.16
C GLY A 212 -1.14 0.95 -6.97
N GLY A 213 -1.74 2.14 -6.88
CA GLY A 213 -0.98 3.37 -6.69
C GLY A 213 -1.78 4.47 -6.03
N SER A 214 -1.10 5.28 -5.21
CA SER A 214 -1.67 6.50 -4.62
C SER A 214 -0.60 7.58 -4.45
N ILE A 215 -1.05 8.82 -4.47
CA ILE A 215 -0.25 10.00 -4.16
C ILE A 215 -0.82 10.63 -2.89
N THR A 216 0.05 11.09 -2.00
CA THR A 216 -0.37 11.76 -0.77
C THR A 216 0.36 13.09 -0.59
N ALA A 217 -0.39 14.13 -0.26
CA ALA A 217 0.12 15.40 0.21
C ALA A 217 0.43 15.30 1.70
N VAL A 218 1.70 15.41 2.06
CA VAL A 218 2.17 15.37 3.45
C VAL A 218 2.69 16.74 3.85
N LEU A 219 1.92 17.41 4.70
CA LEU A 219 2.26 18.72 5.22
C LEU A 219 2.64 18.62 6.70
N ASN A 220 3.87 18.98 7.03
CA ASN A 220 4.37 18.94 8.40
C ASN A 220 4.16 17.57 9.08
N GLY A 221 4.44 16.49 8.34
CA GLY A 221 4.31 15.12 8.80
C GLY A 221 2.89 14.57 8.84
N LYS A 222 1.89 15.29 8.36
CA LYS A 222 0.49 14.88 8.35
C LYS A 222 -0.05 14.75 6.93
N SER A 223 -0.82 13.70 6.67
CA SER A 223 -1.60 13.59 5.44
C SER A 223 -2.67 14.67 5.40
N VAL A 224 -2.65 15.52 4.38
CA VAL A 224 -3.66 16.59 4.18
C VAL A 224 -4.57 16.32 2.99
N ASP A 225 -4.13 15.52 2.04
CA ASP A 225 -4.95 14.91 0.99
C ASP A 225 -4.29 13.64 0.44
N THR A 226 -5.07 12.78 -0.20
CA THR A 226 -4.58 11.56 -0.84
C THR A 226 -5.47 11.18 -2.03
N SER A 227 -4.92 10.50 -3.01
CA SER A 227 -5.59 10.25 -4.29
C SER A 227 -6.63 9.12 -4.26
N MET A 228 -6.44 8.09 -3.43
CA MET A 228 -7.46 7.05 -3.25
C MET A 228 -8.62 7.59 -2.43
N GLY A 229 -9.82 7.10 -2.70
CA GLY A 229 -11.07 7.65 -2.16
C GLY A 229 -11.70 6.82 -1.04
N LEU A 230 -13.02 6.66 -1.14
CA LEU A 230 -13.80 5.72 -0.34
C LEU A 230 -13.26 4.30 -0.54
N THR A 231 -12.87 3.98 -1.76
CA THR A 231 -12.27 2.70 -2.17
C THR A 231 -10.90 2.94 -2.81
N PRO A 232 -10.06 1.90 -2.97
CA PRO A 232 -8.77 2.01 -3.64
C PRO A 232 -8.86 2.20 -5.17
N THR A 233 -10.00 2.63 -5.72
CA THR A 233 -10.24 2.76 -7.17
C THR A 233 -10.02 4.18 -7.67
N GLU A 234 -10.39 5.20 -6.86
CA GLU A 234 -10.23 6.62 -7.21
C GLU A 234 -8.75 7.01 -7.32
N GLY A 235 -8.45 8.01 -8.10
CA GLY A 235 -7.15 8.65 -8.18
C GLY A 235 -6.35 8.28 -9.42
N LEU A 236 -5.18 7.67 -9.22
CA LEU A 236 -4.28 7.30 -10.32
C LEU A 236 -4.89 6.25 -11.23
N MET A 237 -4.55 6.31 -12.51
CA MET A 237 -4.63 5.15 -13.38
C MET A 237 -3.67 4.09 -12.85
N MET A 238 -4.16 2.88 -12.59
CA MET A 238 -3.37 1.80 -12.01
C MET A 238 -3.19 0.63 -13.00
N GLY A 239 -2.61 -0.46 -12.60
CA GLY A 239 -2.43 -1.61 -13.49
C GLY A 239 -3.74 -2.10 -14.12
N THR A 240 -4.80 -2.25 -13.30
CA THR A 240 -6.13 -2.73 -13.73
C THR A 240 -7.28 -1.84 -13.29
N ARG A 241 -7.04 -0.83 -12.45
CA ARG A 241 -8.07 0.08 -11.93
C ARG A 241 -8.11 1.36 -12.73
N VAL A 242 -9.31 1.88 -12.94
CA VAL A 242 -9.57 3.03 -13.82
C VAL A 242 -8.98 4.35 -13.29
N GLY A 243 -8.93 4.56 -11.98
CA GLY A 243 -8.64 5.86 -11.38
C GLY A 243 -9.79 6.85 -11.55
N ASP A 244 -9.46 8.14 -11.63
CA ASP A 244 -10.45 9.19 -11.87
C ASP A 244 -11.14 9.03 -13.22
N VAL A 245 -12.45 9.04 -13.19
CA VAL A 245 -13.32 8.95 -14.36
C VAL A 245 -14.59 9.77 -14.12
N ASP A 246 -15.17 10.33 -15.17
CA ASP A 246 -16.46 11.02 -15.07
C ASP A 246 -17.55 10.04 -14.60
N PRO A 247 -18.27 10.32 -13.48
CA PRO A 247 -19.43 9.53 -13.06
C PRO A 247 -20.49 9.38 -14.14
N GLY A 248 -20.66 10.39 -15.00
CA GLY A 248 -21.56 10.36 -16.16
C GLY A 248 -21.14 9.31 -17.18
N ALA A 249 -19.84 9.11 -17.41
CA ALA A 249 -19.35 8.05 -18.28
C ALA A 249 -19.68 6.66 -17.72
N ILE A 250 -19.58 6.50 -16.40
CA ILE A 250 -19.91 5.25 -15.71
C ILE A 250 -21.40 4.90 -15.88
N THR A 251 -22.28 5.84 -15.60
CA THR A 251 -23.74 5.62 -15.78
C THR A 251 -24.13 5.43 -17.23
N PHE A 252 -23.48 6.14 -18.17
CA PHE A 252 -23.69 5.95 -19.62
C PHE A 252 -23.35 4.50 -20.04
N LEU A 253 -22.20 3.96 -19.61
CA LEU A 253 -21.80 2.58 -19.91
C LEU A 253 -22.79 1.57 -19.34
N MET A 254 -23.23 1.76 -18.09
CA MET A 254 -24.23 0.90 -17.48
C MET A 254 -25.49 0.83 -18.33
N HIS A 255 -26.03 1.97 -18.74
CA HIS A 255 -27.25 2.02 -19.58
C HIS A 255 -27.02 1.42 -20.98
N LYS A 256 -25.93 1.82 -21.64
CA LYS A 256 -25.67 1.41 -23.02
C LYS A 256 -25.46 -0.11 -23.16
N HIS A 257 -24.81 -0.72 -22.19
CA HIS A 257 -24.45 -2.14 -22.20
C HIS A 257 -25.29 -3.00 -21.25
N ASN A 258 -26.30 -2.43 -20.59
CA ASN A 258 -27.14 -3.11 -19.58
C ASN A 258 -26.30 -3.81 -18.49
N LEU A 259 -25.24 -3.13 -18.01
CA LEU A 259 -24.33 -3.70 -17.01
C LEU A 259 -25.00 -3.75 -15.63
N THR A 260 -24.81 -4.86 -14.95
CA THR A 260 -25.08 -4.94 -13.51
C THR A 260 -24.01 -4.19 -12.72
N VAL A 261 -24.30 -3.90 -11.44
CA VAL A 261 -23.31 -3.27 -10.54
C VAL A 261 -22.04 -4.12 -10.43
N ASP A 262 -22.16 -5.45 -10.32
CA ASP A 262 -21.02 -6.36 -10.22
C ASP A 262 -20.16 -6.38 -11.49
N GLN A 263 -20.80 -6.35 -12.65
CA GLN A 263 -20.09 -6.24 -13.94
C GLN A 263 -19.34 -4.92 -14.05
N LEU A 264 -19.96 -3.80 -13.65
CA LEU A 264 -19.29 -2.51 -13.59
C LEU A 264 -18.11 -2.53 -12.63
N GLN A 265 -18.29 -3.07 -11.42
CA GLN A 265 -17.23 -3.20 -10.44
C GLN A 265 -16.05 -4.00 -10.99
N ASN A 266 -16.31 -5.07 -11.74
CA ASN A 266 -15.26 -5.84 -12.39
C ASN A 266 -14.50 -5.00 -13.45
N ILE A 267 -15.23 -4.27 -14.31
CA ILE A 267 -14.64 -3.41 -15.34
C ILE A 267 -13.71 -2.37 -14.71
N ILE A 268 -14.20 -1.59 -13.73
CA ILE A 268 -13.43 -0.46 -13.19
C ILE A 268 -12.25 -0.90 -12.29
N ASN A 269 -12.27 -2.12 -11.76
CA ASN A 269 -11.22 -2.61 -10.85
C ASN A 269 -10.26 -3.62 -11.47
N LYS A 270 -10.70 -4.40 -12.48
CA LYS A 270 -9.92 -5.53 -13.01
C LYS A 270 -9.64 -5.49 -14.51
N GLU A 271 -10.43 -4.72 -15.27
CA GLU A 271 -10.35 -4.69 -16.74
C GLU A 271 -9.94 -3.32 -17.29
N SER A 272 -9.71 -2.34 -16.42
CA SER A 272 -9.35 -0.96 -16.76
C SER A 272 -7.84 -0.70 -16.56
N GLY A 273 -7.49 0.55 -16.38
CA GLY A 273 -6.12 0.97 -16.13
C GLY A 273 -5.18 0.72 -17.31
N VAL A 274 -3.92 0.49 -16.99
CA VAL A 274 -2.87 0.24 -18.01
C VAL A 274 -3.21 -0.97 -18.87
N MET A 275 -3.69 -2.06 -18.26
CA MET A 275 -4.13 -3.25 -18.98
C MET A 275 -5.30 -2.95 -19.91
N GLY A 276 -6.30 -2.23 -19.44
CA GLY A 276 -7.50 -1.91 -20.23
C GLY A 276 -7.21 -1.02 -21.42
N VAL A 277 -6.32 -0.04 -21.29
CA VAL A 277 -5.93 0.87 -22.38
C VAL A 277 -4.95 0.21 -23.34
N SER A 278 -3.92 -0.48 -22.82
CA SER A 278 -2.91 -1.12 -23.68
C SER A 278 -3.42 -2.35 -24.40
N GLY A 279 -4.40 -3.06 -23.79
CA GLY A 279 -4.84 -4.37 -24.26
C GLY A 279 -3.80 -5.48 -24.09
N LEU A 280 -2.73 -5.25 -23.30
CA LEU A 280 -1.59 -6.16 -23.17
C LEU A 280 -1.44 -6.73 -21.77
N SER A 281 -1.10 -5.90 -20.80
CA SER A 281 -0.69 -6.33 -19.46
C SER A 281 -0.90 -5.22 -18.45
N SER A 282 -1.02 -5.61 -17.17
CA SER A 282 -0.92 -4.70 -16.02
C SER A 282 0.52 -4.57 -15.50
N ASP A 283 1.46 -5.39 -15.98
CA ASP A 283 2.86 -5.33 -15.58
C ASP A 283 3.59 -4.21 -16.37
N MET A 284 4.01 -3.18 -15.66
CA MET A 284 4.66 -2.03 -16.25
C MET A 284 5.99 -2.36 -16.97
N ARG A 285 6.64 -3.48 -16.62
CA ARG A 285 7.87 -3.94 -17.30
C ARG A 285 7.54 -4.43 -18.72
N GLU A 286 6.43 -5.14 -18.87
CA GLU A 286 5.93 -5.61 -20.17
C GLU A 286 5.47 -4.42 -21.02
N ILE A 287 4.84 -3.42 -20.40
CA ILE A 287 4.44 -2.18 -21.06
C ILE A 287 5.67 -1.41 -21.56
N GLU A 288 6.70 -1.22 -20.73
CA GLU A 288 7.95 -0.57 -21.16
C GLU A 288 8.64 -1.31 -22.32
N SER A 289 8.61 -2.65 -22.33
CA SER A 289 9.13 -3.46 -23.43
C SER A 289 8.34 -3.22 -24.71
N ALA A 290 7.01 -3.26 -24.62
CA ALA A 290 6.13 -3.01 -25.77
C ALA A 290 6.28 -1.59 -26.34
N VAL A 291 6.50 -0.58 -25.48
CA VAL A 291 6.80 0.81 -25.90
C VAL A 291 8.10 0.85 -26.72
N LYS A 292 9.16 0.18 -26.26
CA LYS A 292 10.45 0.11 -26.99
C LYS A 292 10.32 -0.60 -28.33
N GLU A 293 9.36 -1.52 -28.46
CA GLU A 293 9.02 -2.22 -29.72
C GLU A 293 8.09 -1.40 -30.64
N GLY A 294 7.69 -0.19 -30.21
CA GLY A 294 6.86 0.72 -30.99
C GLY A 294 5.36 0.47 -30.91
N ASN A 295 4.88 -0.20 -29.85
CA ASN A 295 3.45 -0.43 -29.67
C ASN A 295 2.75 0.88 -29.23
N GLU A 296 1.84 1.38 -30.08
CA GLU A 296 1.14 2.66 -29.90
C GLU A 296 0.22 2.64 -28.68
N MET A 297 -0.48 1.55 -28.41
CA MET A 297 -1.41 1.47 -27.27
C MET A 297 -0.68 1.32 -25.95
N ALA A 298 0.46 0.65 -25.92
CA ALA A 298 1.33 0.61 -24.74
C ALA A 298 1.92 2.00 -24.45
N THR A 299 2.32 2.73 -25.49
CA THR A 299 2.80 4.13 -25.37
C THR A 299 1.70 5.03 -24.81
N LEU A 300 0.49 4.96 -25.35
CA LEU A 300 -0.65 5.74 -24.85
C LEU A 300 -0.95 5.42 -23.37
N ALA A 301 -0.96 4.13 -23.00
CA ALA A 301 -1.22 3.71 -21.63
C ALA A 301 -0.15 4.25 -20.67
N LEU A 302 1.13 4.20 -21.05
CA LEU A 302 2.23 4.71 -20.24
C LEU A 302 2.14 6.25 -20.10
N ASP A 303 1.89 6.97 -21.19
CA ASP A 303 1.74 8.43 -21.19
C ASP A 303 0.58 8.87 -20.27
N MET A 304 -0.56 8.17 -20.33
CA MET A 304 -1.71 8.44 -19.46
C MET A 304 -1.38 8.19 -17.99
N TYR A 305 -0.66 7.11 -17.70
CA TYR A 305 -0.23 6.74 -16.35
C TYR A 305 0.68 7.81 -15.74
N GLU A 306 1.72 8.20 -16.48
CA GLU A 306 2.69 9.22 -16.07
C GLU A 306 2.04 10.60 -15.90
N GLN A 307 1.18 10.99 -16.87
CA GLN A 307 0.46 12.27 -16.82
C GLN A 307 -0.42 12.37 -15.55
N ARG A 308 -1.09 11.29 -15.14
CA ARG A 308 -1.94 11.29 -13.97
C ARG A 308 -1.13 11.53 -12.69
N ILE A 309 0.05 10.89 -12.57
CA ILE A 309 0.97 11.11 -11.45
C ILE A 309 1.42 12.56 -11.40
N THR A 310 1.86 13.10 -12.54
CA THR A 310 2.29 14.51 -12.66
C THR A 310 1.19 15.48 -12.23
N LYS A 311 -0.05 15.26 -12.66
CA LYS A 311 -1.19 16.10 -12.28
C LYS A 311 -1.43 16.11 -10.77
N TYR A 312 -1.37 14.95 -10.11
CA TYR A 312 -1.55 14.86 -8.66
C TYR A 312 -0.42 15.56 -7.89
N ILE A 313 0.84 15.41 -8.33
CA ILE A 313 1.95 16.13 -7.71
C ILE A 313 1.74 17.64 -7.81
N GLY A 314 1.35 18.14 -8.98
CA GLY A 314 1.08 19.57 -9.19
C GLY A 314 -0.09 20.08 -8.35
N ALA A 315 -1.19 19.33 -8.28
CA ALA A 315 -2.36 19.67 -7.49
C ALA A 315 -2.02 19.76 -5.99
N TYR A 316 -1.30 18.78 -5.47
CA TYR A 316 -0.93 18.73 -4.06
C TYR A 316 0.13 19.78 -3.68
N ALA A 317 1.05 20.10 -4.58
CA ALA A 317 1.96 21.23 -4.40
C ALA A 317 1.20 22.56 -4.28
N ALA A 318 0.17 22.75 -5.12
CA ALA A 318 -0.69 23.94 -5.05
C ALA A 318 -1.51 23.97 -3.75
N GLU A 319 -2.06 22.85 -3.33
CA GLU A 319 -2.83 22.74 -2.08
C GLU A 319 -1.99 23.05 -0.84
N MET A 320 -0.75 22.57 -0.78
CA MET A 320 0.18 22.86 0.32
C MET A 320 0.84 24.24 0.23
N GLY A 321 0.62 24.99 -0.87
CA GLY A 321 1.26 26.29 -1.11
C GLY A 321 2.78 26.18 -1.30
N GLY A 322 3.25 25.10 -1.93
CA GLY A 322 4.66 24.83 -2.22
C GLY A 322 4.99 23.35 -2.13
N LEU A 323 6.24 23.03 -2.46
CA LEU A 323 6.75 21.66 -2.45
C LEU A 323 8.24 21.67 -2.13
N ASP A 324 8.68 20.83 -1.20
CA ASP A 324 10.07 20.67 -0.80
C ASP A 324 10.65 19.34 -1.32
N VAL A 325 9.83 18.26 -1.25
CA VAL A 325 10.28 16.91 -1.60
C VAL A 325 9.22 16.14 -2.38
N ILE A 326 9.65 15.41 -3.40
CA ILE A 326 8.90 14.33 -4.06
C ILE A 326 9.55 13.02 -3.67
N VAL A 327 8.77 12.07 -3.17
CA VAL A 327 9.23 10.74 -2.78
C VAL A 327 8.61 9.69 -3.71
N PHE A 328 9.42 8.92 -4.40
CA PHE A 328 9.00 7.77 -5.18
C PHE A 328 9.21 6.48 -4.39
N THR A 329 8.17 5.66 -4.34
CA THR A 329 8.17 4.35 -3.66
C THR A 329 7.20 3.38 -4.34
N GLY A 330 7.17 2.15 -3.88
CA GLY A 330 6.41 1.07 -4.52
C GLY A 330 7.13 0.53 -5.77
N GLY A 331 6.69 -0.63 -6.25
CA GLY A 331 7.43 -1.39 -7.26
C GLY A 331 7.80 -0.60 -8.52
N VAL A 332 6.91 0.25 -9.02
CA VAL A 332 7.16 1.13 -10.18
C VAL A 332 8.01 2.33 -9.76
N GLY A 333 7.65 3.02 -8.68
CA GLY A 333 8.37 4.19 -8.19
C GLY A 333 9.83 3.91 -7.84
N GLU A 334 10.11 2.74 -7.28
CA GLU A 334 11.45 2.31 -6.88
C GLU A 334 12.32 1.86 -8.06
N ASN A 335 11.73 1.26 -9.11
CA ASN A 335 12.49 0.51 -10.10
C ASN A 335 12.41 1.05 -11.53
N GLN A 336 11.36 1.82 -11.90
CA GLN A 336 11.19 2.31 -13.26
C GLN A 336 11.70 3.75 -13.43
N THR A 337 12.89 3.85 -13.93
CA THR A 337 13.63 5.11 -14.06
C THR A 337 12.98 6.06 -15.06
N GLY A 338 12.45 5.53 -16.18
CA GLY A 338 11.75 6.30 -17.21
C GLY A 338 10.48 6.97 -16.67
N VAL A 339 9.69 6.25 -15.86
CA VAL A 339 8.48 6.82 -15.23
C VAL A 339 8.85 8.01 -14.35
N ARG A 340 9.88 7.90 -13.49
CA ARG A 340 10.32 9.01 -12.63
C ARG A 340 10.78 10.22 -13.45
N GLU A 341 11.56 9.99 -14.51
CA GLU A 341 12.04 11.03 -15.40
C GLU A 341 10.88 11.76 -16.10
N ASN A 342 9.97 11.00 -16.70
CA ASN A 342 8.84 11.55 -17.46
C ASN A 342 7.83 12.27 -16.55
N VAL A 343 7.57 11.74 -15.35
CA VAL A 343 6.71 12.39 -14.34
C VAL A 343 7.31 13.72 -13.87
N CYS A 344 8.61 13.80 -13.67
CA CYS A 344 9.28 15.00 -13.16
C CYS A 344 9.56 16.05 -14.25
N ALA A 345 9.72 15.65 -15.51
CA ALA A 345 10.08 16.58 -16.59
C ALA A 345 9.14 17.79 -16.73
N PRO A 346 7.79 17.63 -16.69
CA PRO A 346 6.88 18.77 -16.75
C PRO A 346 6.89 19.65 -15.49
N LEU A 347 7.46 19.18 -14.38
CA LEU A 347 7.50 19.89 -13.10
C LEU A 347 8.72 20.83 -12.95
N LYS A 348 9.51 20.98 -14.00
CA LYS A 348 10.70 21.86 -14.01
C LYS A 348 10.36 23.30 -13.61
N PHE A 349 9.19 23.80 -14.01
CA PHE A 349 8.72 25.14 -13.63
C PHE A 349 8.54 25.32 -12.11
N MET A 350 8.36 24.21 -11.39
CA MET A 350 8.25 24.18 -9.91
C MET A 350 9.63 24.04 -9.24
N GLY A 351 10.72 23.99 -10.01
CA GLY A 351 12.06 23.81 -9.49
C GLY A 351 12.45 22.34 -9.26
N VAL A 352 11.81 21.42 -9.98
CA VAL A 352 12.17 20.00 -10.00
C VAL A 352 13.17 19.76 -11.13
N GLU A 353 14.33 19.19 -10.82
CA GLU A 353 15.34 18.83 -11.80
C GLU A 353 15.99 17.49 -11.43
N ILE A 354 15.76 16.47 -12.27
CA ILE A 354 16.30 15.13 -12.10
C ILE A 354 17.75 15.07 -12.59
N ASP A 355 18.64 14.46 -11.81
CA ASP A 355 19.93 13.97 -12.27
C ASP A 355 19.71 12.66 -13.03
N LYS A 356 19.77 12.75 -14.35
CA LYS A 356 19.46 11.60 -15.22
C LYS A 356 20.41 10.42 -14.97
N GLU A 357 21.68 10.68 -14.77
CA GLU A 357 22.68 9.63 -14.58
C GLU A 357 22.47 8.87 -13.26
N ILE A 358 22.16 9.59 -12.18
CA ILE A 358 21.82 8.99 -10.89
C ILE A 358 20.48 8.24 -10.99
N ASN A 359 19.47 8.86 -11.59
CA ASN A 359 18.16 8.23 -11.77
C ASN A 359 18.23 6.92 -12.54
N ASP A 360 18.97 6.88 -13.67
CA ASP A 360 19.06 5.70 -14.52
C ASP A 360 19.70 4.48 -13.82
N ARG A 361 20.52 4.70 -12.80
CA ARG A 361 21.15 3.67 -11.97
C ARG A 361 20.32 3.24 -10.77
N THR A 362 19.36 4.04 -10.35
CA THR A 362 18.64 3.84 -9.09
C THR A 362 17.52 2.83 -9.25
N ARG A 363 17.62 1.73 -8.50
CA ARG A 363 16.57 0.69 -8.39
C ARG A 363 16.55 0.13 -6.98
N GLY A 364 15.39 0.28 -6.30
CA GLY A 364 15.14 -0.32 -4.99
C GLY A 364 16.11 0.12 -3.88
N THR A 365 16.73 1.29 -4.01
CA THR A 365 17.68 1.83 -3.02
C THR A 365 17.37 3.26 -2.67
N GLU A 366 17.60 3.64 -1.41
CA GLU A 366 17.47 5.02 -0.96
C GLU A 366 18.46 5.90 -1.71
N THR A 367 17.94 6.84 -2.50
CA THR A 367 18.79 7.67 -3.38
C THR A 367 18.17 9.04 -3.60
N LEU A 368 18.97 10.10 -3.46
CA LEU A 368 18.63 11.43 -3.95
C LEU A 368 18.87 11.44 -5.47
N ILE A 369 17.81 11.57 -6.25
CA ILE A 369 17.86 11.52 -7.71
C ILE A 369 17.69 12.89 -8.39
N SER A 370 17.57 13.96 -7.61
CA SER A 370 17.55 15.34 -8.13
C SER A 370 18.96 15.94 -8.11
N THR A 371 19.18 16.92 -9.02
CA THR A 371 20.45 17.68 -9.06
C THR A 371 20.62 18.54 -7.80
N GLU A 372 21.85 19.01 -7.55
CA GLU A 372 22.11 19.97 -6.47
C GLU A 372 21.32 21.28 -6.65
N ALA A 373 21.18 21.71 -7.91
CA ALA A 373 20.45 22.94 -8.27
C ALA A 373 18.93 22.80 -8.13
N SER A 374 18.41 21.56 -8.04
CA SER A 374 16.98 21.32 -7.86
C SER A 374 16.48 21.94 -6.54
N ARG A 375 15.53 22.86 -6.63
CA ARG A 375 14.90 23.46 -5.46
C ARG A 375 14.03 22.44 -4.73
N VAL A 376 13.28 21.66 -5.46
CA VAL A 376 12.50 20.53 -4.94
C VAL A 376 13.37 19.28 -5.00
N LYS A 377 13.62 18.65 -3.87
CA LYS A 377 14.37 17.39 -3.82
C LYS A 377 13.50 16.24 -4.30
N VAL A 378 14.09 15.32 -5.05
CA VAL A 378 13.41 14.10 -5.51
C VAL A 378 14.21 12.91 -5.02
N VAL A 379 13.55 12.04 -4.27
CA VAL A 379 14.18 10.86 -3.66
C VAL A 379 13.42 9.58 -4.00
N VAL A 380 14.16 8.50 -4.09
CA VAL A 380 13.61 7.14 -4.04
C VAL A 380 13.80 6.62 -2.63
N ILE A 381 12.72 6.20 -1.99
CA ILE A 381 12.72 5.57 -0.68
C ILE A 381 11.94 4.26 -0.80
N PRO A 382 12.59 3.10 -0.77
CA PRO A 382 11.88 1.82 -0.73
C PRO A 382 10.98 1.74 0.50
N THR A 383 9.72 1.35 0.28
CA THR A 383 8.78 1.18 1.40
C THR A 383 9.07 -0.10 2.18
N ASP A 384 8.88 -0.05 3.48
CA ASP A 384 8.88 -1.22 4.37
C ASP A 384 7.70 -1.14 5.34
N GLU A 385 6.53 -1.51 4.82
CA GLU A 385 5.28 -1.46 5.59
C GLU A 385 5.32 -2.45 6.76
N GLU A 386 5.94 -3.61 6.56
CA GLU A 386 6.03 -4.64 7.60
C GLU A 386 6.92 -4.19 8.77
N LEU A 387 8.03 -3.52 8.49
CA LEU A 387 8.86 -2.92 9.54
C LEU A 387 8.09 -1.85 10.32
N MET A 388 7.30 -1.03 9.62
CA MET A 388 6.47 -0.02 10.27
C MET A 388 5.39 -0.65 11.15
N ILE A 389 4.74 -1.73 10.69
CA ILE A 389 3.79 -2.50 11.48
C ILE A 389 4.47 -3.11 12.72
N ALA A 390 5.68 -3.66 12.56
CA ALA A 390 6.44 -4.23 13.66
C ALA A 390 6.79 -3.17 14.72
N ARG A 391 7.26 -2.00 14.31
CA ARG A 391 7.60 -0.88 15.22
C ARG A 391 6.37 -0.36 15.97
N ASP A 392 5.24 -0.16 15.28
CA ASP A 392 3.98 0.22 15.92
C ASP A 392 3.53 -0.84 16.96
N THR A 393 3.69 -2.11 16.60
CA THR A 393 3.33 -3.23 17.50
C THR A 393 4.19 -3.21 18.74
N GLU A 394 5.52 -3.10 18.61
CA GLU A 394 6.44 -2.98 19.73
C GLU A 394 6.11 -1.79 20.63
N GLU A 395 5.89 -0.62 20.05
CA GLU A 395 5.57 0.60 20.81
C GLU A 395 4.31 0.43 21.65
N ILE A 396 3.26 -0.16 21.07
CA ILE A 396 1.96 -0.33 21.75
C ILE A 396 2.05 -1.39 22.86
N VAL A 397 2.73 -2.50 22.59
CA VAL A 397 2.86 -3.60 23.55
C VAL A 397 3.78 -3.20 24.71
N SER A 398 4.92 -2.54 24.43
CA SER A 398 5.86 -2.09 25.46
C SER A 398 5.30 -1.03 26.42
N LYS A 399 4.34 -0.21 25.98
CA LYS A 399 3.66 0.78 26.84
C LYS A 399 2.64 0.14 27.80
N LYS A 400 2.26 -1.10 27.58
CA LYS A 400 1.28 -1.82 28.39
C LYS A 400 1.92 -2.78 29.41
N ALA A 401 3.19 -3.15 29.18
CA ALA A 401 4.00 -3.93 30.11
C ALA A 401 4.56 -3.03 31.23
#